data_05852390d49d5d194c83418a03fba8e4
#
_entry.id   05852390d49d5d194c83418a03fba8e4
#
_cell.length_a   1.000
_cell.length_b   1.000
_cell.length_c   1.000
_cell.angle_alpha   90.00
_cell.angle_beta   90.00
_cell.angle_gamma   90.00
#
_symmetry.space_group_name_H-M   'P 1'
#
loop_
_entity.id
_entity.type
_entity.pdbx_description
1 polymer ?
#
loop_
_entity_poly.entity_id
_entity_poly.type
_entity_poly.pdbx_seq_one_letter_code
_entity_poly.pdbx_strand_id
1 'polypeptide(L)'
;YCNEIRRLDYYVGEVVRELESQNALSNTVIIFLADNGRPFPRAKTRLIDDGMKTPLLMCGPGIEPKTSTKSLVSSIDIAPTILELAGLDKPKSFQGKSFAPILSNPNAKIRECAFSEHNWHDYQAYGRSVRKGEYLYIINKFPDKAWIGPEDSVSSPSHQQLRKAMLSGKELTPVQSDIFLCPRPGEELYDTSKADKLQIKNLANDPHYADVLNEMRKILKDWIDSTLDSVPENPTKDSFDHETGKRILEKNQFSDDYAGKKRRAEYLICPQ
;
A
#
# COMPACT_ATOMS: atom_id res chain seq x y z
N TYR A 1 11.06 -13.25 12.86
CA TYR A 1 10.83 -11.92 12.32
C TYR A 1 11.82 -10.88 12.86
N CYS A 2 11.89 -10.67 14.20
CA CYS A 2 12.84 -9.72 14.79
C CYS A 2 14.30 -10.04 14.44
N ASN A 3 14.66 -11.32 14.39
CA ASN A 3 16.01 -11.74 13.98
C ASN A 3 16.31 -11.37 12.52
N GLU A 4 15.33 -11.45 11.63
CA GLU A 4 15.50 -11.05 10.23
C GLU A 4 15.65 -9.53 10.10
N ILE A 5 14.94 -8.74 10.92
CA ILE A 5 15.15 -7.28 10.97
C ILE A 5 16.60 -6.96 11.43
N ARG A 6 17.09 -7.62 12.47
CA ARG A 6 18.48 -7.43 12.95
C ARG A 6 19.51 -7.83 11.89
N ARG A 7 19.22 -8.91 11.15
CA ARG A 7 20.08 -9.35 10.05
C ARG A 7 20.09 -8.35 8.90
N LEU A 8 18.92 -7.81 8.55
CA LEU A 8 18.82 -6.74 7.53
C LEU A 8 19.61 -5.51 7.97
N ASP A 9 19.45 -5.05 9.20
CA ASP A 9 20.18 -3.93 9.77
C ASP A 9 21.71 -4.13 9.70
N TYR A 10 22.17 -5.33 10.04
CA TYR A 10 23.59 -5.70 9.88
C TYR A 10 24.07 -5.51 8.44
N TYR A 11 23.33 -6.02 7.44
CA TYR A 11 23.74 -5.90 6.04
C TYR A 11 23.64 -4.48 5.50
N VAL A 12 22.70 -3.67 5.96
CA VAL A 12 22.68 -2.23 5.68
C VAL A 12 23.98 -1.58 6.19
N GLY A 13 24.42 -1.94 7.40
CA GLY A 13 25.70 -1.48 7.94
C GLY A 13 26.90 -1.92 7.10
N GLU A 14 26.91 -3.15 6.55
CA GLU A 14 27.99 -3.60 5.65
C GLU A 14 28.04 -2.77 4.37
N VAL A 15 26.89 -2.47 3.75
CA VAL A 15 26.84 -1.62 2.54
C VAL A 15 27.37 -0.22 2.84
N VAL A 16 26.99 0.38 3.97
CA VAL A 16 27.49 1.71 4.35
C VAL A 16 29.02 1.70 4.57
N ARG A 17 29.55 0.69 5.26
CA ARG A 17 31.01 0.55 5.46
C ARG A 17 31.75 0.38 4.13
N GLU A 18 31.18 -0.34 3.19
CA GLU A 18 31.77 -0.50 1.87
C GLU A 18 31.83 0.84 1.12
N LEU A 19 30.76 1.62 1.15
CA LEU A 19 30.75 2.97 0.55
C LEU A 19 31.79 3.90 1.22
N GLU A 20 31.97 3.80 2.52
CA GLU A 20 33.01 4.55 3.25
C GLU A 20 34.41 4.13 2.81
N SER A 21 34.68 2.82 2.69
CA SER A 21 35.98 2.29 2.27
C SER A 21 36.38 2.73 0.87
N GLN A 22 35.40 2.91 0.00
CA GLN A 22 35.57 3.41 -1.36
C GLN A 22 35.60 4.94 -1.48
N ASN A 23 35.48 5.67 -0.37
CA ASN A 23 35.30 7.13 -0.35
C ASN A 23 34.10 7.62 -1.18
N ALA A 24 33.08 6.77 -1.35
CA ALA A 24 31.90 7.04 -2.17
C ALA A 24 30.70 7.58 -1.34
N LEU A 25 30.70 7.41 -0.03
CA LEU A 25 29.56 7.74 0.84
C LEU A 25 29.16 9.22 0.72
N SER A 26 30.12 10.13 0.62
CA SER A 26 29.88 11.58 0.50
C SER A 26 29.19 11.99 -0.82
N ASN A 27 29.19 11.12 -1.81
CA ASN A 27 28.56 11.34 -3.12
C ASN A 27 27.46 10.30 -3.44
N THR A 28 26.92 9.65 -2.40
CA THR A 28 25.90 8.61 -2.57
C THR A 28 24.63 8.98 -1.79
N VAL A 29 23.50 8.95 -2.46
CA VAL A 29 22.18 8.98 -1.80
C VAL A 29 21.76 7.56 -1.50
N ILE A 30 21.50 7.27 -0.22
CA ILE A 30 20.98 6.00 0.24
C ILE A 30 19.48 6.12 0.47
N ILE A 31 18.71 5.20 -0.12
CA ILE A 31 17.26 5.08 0.06
C ILE A 31 16.99 3.73 0.71
N PHE A 32 16.43 3.74 1.91
CA PHE A 32 15.93 2.55 2.59
C PHE A 32 14.41 2.59 2.63
N LEU A 33 13.77 1.54 2.14
CA LEU A 33 12.30 1.45 2.11
C LEU A 33 11.83 -0.01 2.25
N ALA A 34 10.55 -0.18 2.57
CA ALA A 34 9.86 -1.46 2.35
C ALA A 34 8.85 -1.30 1.21
N ASP A 35 8.67 -2.36 0.44
CA ASP A 35 7.78 -2.43 -0.71
C ASP A 35 6.29 -2.46 -0.32
N ASN A 36 5.98 -3.14 0.80
CA ASN A 36 4.64 -3.28 1.36
C ASN A 36 4.67 -3.47 2.88
N GLY A 37 3.49 -3.54 3.48
CA GLY A 37 3.34 -3.90 4.89
C GLY A 37 3.88 -5.29 5.21
N ARG A 38 4.15 -5.55 6.47
CA ARG A 38 4.68 -6.82 6.98
C ARG A 38 3.78 -8.01 6.61
N PRO A 39 4.31 -9.24 6.42
CA PRO A 39 3.54 -10.43 6.06
C PRO A 39 2.82 -11.03 7.27
N PHE A 40 1.97 -10.24 7.91
CA PHE A 40 1.16 -10.61 9.07
C PHE A 40 -0.30 -10.29 8.83
N PRO A 41 -1.21 -10.91 9.61
CA PRO A 41 -2.64 -10.57 9.55
C PRO A 41 -2.86 -9.05 9.57
N ARG A 42 -3.76 -8.58 8.71
CA ARG A 42 -4.17 -7.18 8.61
C ARG A 42 -3.09 -6.19 8.15
N ALA A 43 -2.03 -6.63 7.49
CA ALA A 43 -0.97 -5.74 6.99
C ALA A 43 -0.78 -5.88 5.46
N LYS A 44 0.13 -6.70 4.97
CA LYS A 44 0.35 -6.90 3.52
C LYS A 44 -0.98 -7.12 2.78
N THR A 45 -1.15 -6.54 1.59
CA THR A 45 -2.37 -6.49 0.76
C THR A 45 -3.54 -5.66 1.32
N ARG A 46 -3.43 -5.03 2.48
CA ARG A 46 -4.50 -4.18 3.03
C ARG A 46 -4.31 -2.72 2.61
N LEU A 47 -5.43 -2.03 2.34
CA LEU A 47 -5.45 -0.61 1.96
C LEU A 47 -5.57 0.34 3.18
N ILE A 48 -5.05 -0.09 4.31
CA ILE A 48 -4.91 0.68 5.54
C ILE A 48 -3.43 0.95 5.84
N ASP A 49 -3.14 1.78 6.83
CA ASP A 49 -1.76 2.19 7.14
C ASP A 49 -0.81 1.00 7.35
N ASP A 50 -1.25 -0.05 8.03
CA ASP A 50 -0.42 -1.24 8.25
C ASP A 50 0.02 -1.95 6.95
N GLY A 51 -0.74 -1.81 5.87
CA GLY A 51 -0.40 -2.36 4.56
C GLY A 51 0.33 -1.39 3.63
N MET A 52 0.05 -0.08 3.75
CA MET A 52 0.50 0.93 2.78
C MET A 52 1.57 1.87 3.30
N LYS A 53 1.54 2.22 4.60
CA LYS A 53 2.48 3.16 5.19
C LYS A 53 3.76 2.44 5.60
N THR A 54 4.65 2.29 4.66
CA THR A 54 5.93 1.60 4.84
C THR A 54 7.04 2.58 5.25
N PRO A 55 8.12 2.08 5.89
CA PRO A 55 9.30 2.91 6.15
C PRO A 55 9.85 3.46 4.83
N LEU A 56 10.23 4.73 4.84
CA LEU A 56 11.00 5.39 3.80
C LEU A 56 12.00 6.32 4.49
N LEU A 57 13.28 5.99 4.40
CA LEU A 57 14.37 6.79 4.94
C LEU A 57 15.34 7.13 3.83
N MET A 58 15.83 8.35 3.85
CA MET A 58 16.83 8.81 2.90
C MET A 58 17.94 9.57 3.59
N CYS A 59 19.16 9.38 3.12
CA CYS A 59 20.30 10.17 3.55
C CYS A 59 21.29 10.33 2.39
N GLY A 60 22.10 11.38 2.46
CA GLY A 60 23.12 11.68 1.45
C GLY A 60 23.19 13.16 1.09
N PRO A 61 23.94 13.52 0.05
CA PRO A 61 24.10 14.90 -0.40
C PRO A 61 22.77 15.59 -0.69
N GLY A 62 22.60 16.83 -0.23
CA GLY A 62 21.40 17.63 -0.47
C GLY A 62 20.16 17.26 0.35
N ILE A 63 20.29 16.30 1.28
CA ILE A 63 19.20 15.86 2.16
C ILE A 63 19.39 16.46 3.56
N GLU A 64 18.37 17.16 4.05
CA GLU A 64 18.39 17.75 5.39
C GLU A 64 18.46 16.68 6.48
N PRO A 65 19.53 16.63 7.30
CA PRO A 65 19.73 15.56 8.25
C PRO A 65 18.80 15.66 9.47
N LYS A 66 18.47 14.52 10.06
CA LYS A 66 17.70 14.40 11.32
C LYS A 66 16.32 15.07 11.25
N THR A 67 15.70 15.08 10.07
CA THR A 67 14.37 15.63 9.84
C THR A 67 13.36 14.54 9.58
N SER A 68 12.08 14.89 9.65
CA SER A 68 10.96 14.06 9.23
C SER A 68 9.88 14.92 8.60
N THR A 69 9.11 14.32 7.71
CA THR A 69 8.00 15.01 7.04
C THR A 69 6.69 14.28 7.24
N LYS A 70 5.57 15.00 7.17
CA LYS A 70 4.21 14.47 7.07
C LYS A 70 3.65 14.60 5.65
N SER A 71 4.44 15.10 4.71
CA SER A 71 4.01 15.26 3.33
C SER A 71 3.73 13.91 2.68
N LEU A 72 2.63 13.83 1.93
CA LEU A 72 2.27 12.62 1.22
C LEU A 72 3.24 12.38 0.07
N VAL A 73 3.75 11.15 0.01
CA VAL A 73 4.54 10.59 -1.09
C VAL A 73 3.95 9.23 -1.49
N SER A 74 4.24 8.79 -2.69
CA SER A 74 3.83 7.49 -3.20
C SER A 74 5.05 6.74 -3.74
N SER A 75 5.02 5.42 -3.79
CA SER A 75 6.11 4.61 -4.35
C SER A 75 6.45 4.97 -5.80
N ILE A 76 5.46 5.43 -6.58
CA ILE A 76 5.68 5.91 -7.95
C ILE A 76 6.52 7.19 -8.03
N ASP A 77 6.70 7.89 -6.92
CA ASP A 77 7.49 9.13 -6.85
C ASP A 77 8.99 8.88 -6.67
N ILE A 78 9.38 7.66 -6.32
CA ILE A 78 10.78 7.29 -6.06
C ILE A 78 11.62 7.44 -7.33
N ALA A 79 11.19 6.83 -8.43
CA ALA A 79 11.94 6.87 -9.68
C ALA A 79 12.14 8.31 -10.23
N PRO A 80 11.09 9.17 -10.32
CA PRO A 80 11.30 10.55 -10.73
C PRO A 80 12.18 11.35 -9.75
N THR A 81 12.18 11.02 -8.45
CA THR A 81 13.08 11.66 -7.48
C THR A 81 14.53 11.26 -7.72
N ILE A 82 14.80 9.97 -7.99
CA ILE A 82 16.14 9.50 -8.32
C ILE A 82 16.68 10.21 -9.56
N LEU A 83 15.86 10.34 -10.61
CA LEU A 83 16.27 11.03 -11.85
C LEU A 83 16.59 12.49 -11.57
N GLU A 84 15.75 13.20 -10.81
CA GLU A 84 16.01 14.61 -10.48
C GLU A 84 17.29 14.78 -9.66
N LEU A 85 17.54 13.92 -8.67
CA LEU A 85 18.77 13.93 -7.88
C LEU A 85 20.02 13.62 -8.72
N ALA A 86 19.86 12.84 -9.80
CA ALA A 86 20.92 12.54 -10.75
C ALA A 86 21.09 13.63 -11.84
N GLY A 87 20.28 14.70 -11.82
CA GLY A 87 20.31 15.75 -12.85
C GLY A 87 19.75 15.30 -14.20
N LEU A 88 18.90 14.28 -14.22
CA LEU A 88 18.31 13.70 -15.42
C LEU A 88 16.84 14.10 -15.57
N ASP A 89 16.39 14.28 -16.81
CA ASP A 89 15.00 14.58 -17.10
C ASP A 89 14.07 13.38 -16.83
N LYS A 90 12.90 13.69 -16.28
CA LYS A 90 11.85 12.69 -16.07
C LYS A 90 11.15 12.36 -17.40
N PRO A 91 11.06 11.08 -17.80
CA PRO A 91 10.28 10.66 -18.95
C PRO A 91 8.80 11.04 -18.79
N LYS A 92 8.14 11.43 -19.89
CA LYS A 92 6.71 11.81 -19.90
C LYS A 92 5.78 10.69 -19.43
N SER A 93 6.17 9.42 -19.61
CA SER A 93 5.43 8.25 -19.14
C SER A 93 5.40 8.07 -17.62
N PHE A 94 6.25 8.79 -16.88
CA PHE A 94 6.27 8.70 -15.41
C PHE A 94 5.12 9.49 -14.80
N GLN A 95 4.21 8.82 -14.12
CA GLN A 95 3.06 9.42 -13.44
C GLN A 95 3.42 9.99 -12.06
N GLY A 96 4.51 9.52 -11.46
CA GLY A 96 5.01 10.01 -10.19
C GLY A 96 5.50 11.45 -10.26
N LYS A 97 5.55 12.10 -9.11
CA LYS A 97 6.10 13.45 -8.90
C LYS A 97 7.34 13.33 -8.04
N SER A 98 8.44 13.93 -8.46
CA SER A 98 9.62 13.97 -7.60
C SER A 98 9.31 14.64 -6.26
N PHE A 99 9.81 14.03 -5.20
CA PHE A 99 9.77 14.62 -3.86
C PHE A 99 11.14 15.19 -3.42
N ALA A 100 12.05 15.42 -4.36
CA ALA A 100 13.33 16.09 -4.07
C ALA A 100 13.16 17.41 -3.28
N PRO A 101 12.13 18.25 -3.55
CA PRO A 101 11.89 19.45 -2.74
C PRO A 101 11.64 19.17 -1.24
N ILE A 102 11.09 18.00 -0.89
CA ILE A 102 10.86 17.61 0.51
C ILE A 102 12.17 17.27 1.22
N LEU A 103 13.16 16.79 0.49
CA LEU A 103 14.45 16.37 1.06
C LEU A 103 15.26 17.54 1.60
N SER A 104 15.13 18.72 0.99
CA SER A 104 15.76 19.97 1.47
C SER A 104 14.84 20.82 2.34
N ASN A 105 13.51 20.65 2.20
CA ASN A 105 12.50 21.34 3.00
C ASN A 105 11.40 20.38 3.45
N PRO A 106 11.48 19.81 4.65
CA PRO A 106 10.52 18.83 5.15
C PRO A 106 9.05 19.30 5.20
N ASN A 107 8.80 20.60 5.09
CA ASN A 107 7.45 21.19 5.05
C ASN A 107 6.91 21.35 3.62
N ALA A 108 7.72 21.11 2.59
CA ALA A 108 7.26 21.16 1.22
C ALA A 108 6.20 20.07 0.95
N LYS A 109 5.29 20.36 0.04
CA LYS A 109 4.24 19.42 -0.39
C LYS A 109 4.32 19.24 -1.89
N ILE A 110 4.21 17.98 -2.34
CA ILE A 110 4.22 17.64 -3.77
C ILE A 110 2.86 17.14 -4.25
N ARG A 111 2.01 16.67 -3.34
CA ARG A 111 0.68 16.15 -3.64
C ARG A 111 -0.30 16.36 -2.49
N GLU A 112 -1.57 16.48 -2.85
CA GLU A 112 -2.69 16.56 -1.89
C GLU A 112 -3.27 15.18 -1.58
N CYS A 113 -3.17 14.25 -2.53
CA CYS A 113 -3.75 12.92 -2.42
C CYS A 113 -2.73 11.85 -2.81
N ALA A 114 -2.83 10.68 -2.16
CA ALA A 114 -2.15 9.46 -2.56
C ALA A 114 -3.19 8.35 -2.79
N PHE A 115 -3.02 7.58 -3.86
CA PHE A 115 -3.92 6.49 -4.25
C PHE A 115 -3.23 5.15 -4.10
N SER A 116 -4.01 4.12 -3.80
CA SER A 116 -3.51 2.74 -3.73
C SER A 116 -4.55 1.77 -4.26
N GLU A 117 -4.06 0.66 -4.76
CA GLU A 117 -4.85 -0.40 -5.38
C GLU A 117 -4.59 -1.73 -4.68
N HIS A 118 -5.64 -2.52 -4.53
CA HIS A 118 -5.55 -3.93 -4.18
C HIS A 118 -6.28 -4.73 -5.25
N ASN A 119 -5.52 -5.41 -6.06
CA ASN A 119 -5.99 -6.34 -7.07
C ASN A 119 -5.79 -7.78 -6.60
N TRP A 120 -5.90 -8.74 -7.52
CA TRP A 120 -5.60 -10.11 -7.22
C TRP A 120 -4.14 -10.26 -6.70
N HIS A 121 -4.00 -10.93 -5.57
CA HIS A 121 -2.74 -11.39 -5.01
C HIS A 121 -3.03 -12.63 -4.16
N ASP A 122 -2.82 -13.82 -4.72
CA ASP A 122 -3.24 -15.10 -4.18
C ASP A 122 -4.76 -15.29 -4.09
N TYR A 123 -5.49 -14.24 -3.73
CA TYR A 123 -6.94 -14.19 -3.59
C TYR A 123 -7.54 -13.06 -4.41
N GLN A 124 -8.79 -13.26 -4.83
CA GLN A 124 -9.54 -12.24 -5.55
C GLN A 124 -9.75 -11.02 -4.69
N ALA A 125 -9.45 -9.86 -5.25
CA ALA A 125 -9.74 -8.59 -4.63
C ALA A 125 -9.95 -7.52 -5.70
N TYR A 126 -10.73 -6.51 -5.37
CA TYR A 126 -10.75 -5.22 -6.04
C TYR A 126 -11.00 -4.16 -4.97
N GLY A 127 -9.94 -3.55 -4.53
CA GLY A 127 -9.96 -2.42 -3.61
C GLY A 127 -9.27 -1.21 -4.21
N ARG A 128 -9.79 -0.02 -3.93
CA ARG A 128 -9.17 1.26 -4.28
C ARG A 128 -9.20 2.15 -3.07
N SER A 129 -8.16 2.91 -2.87
CA SER A 129 -8.15 3.89 -1.79
C SER A 129 -7.59 5.22 -2.21
N VAL A 130 -8.02 6.25 -1.49
CA VAL A 130 -7.42 7.58 -1.52
C VAL A 130 -7.17 8.07 -0.10
N ARG A 131 -5.97 8.61 0.11
CA ARG A 131 -5.63 9.37 1.31
C ARG A 131 -5.56 10.85 0.96
N LYS A 132 -6.21 11.66 1.81
CA LYS A 132 -6.10 13.13 1.79
C LYS A 132 -6.08 13.66 3.23
N GLY A 133 -5.02 14.34 3.61
CA GLY A 133 -4.84 14.78 4.98
C GLY A 133 -4.93 13.62 5.99
N GLU A 134 -5.82 13.75 6.96
CA GLU A 134 -6.04 12.75 8.00
C GLU A 134 -7.09 11.68 7.60
N TYR A 135 -7.67 11.76 6.39
CA TYR A 135 -8.71 10.82 5.98
C TYR A 135 -8.18 9.79 5.00
N LEU A 136 -8.64 8.56 5.18
CA LEU A 136 -8.44 7.43 4.28
C LEU A 136 -9.80 6.90 3.86
N TYR A 137 -10.08 6.90 2.56
CA TYR A 137 -11.30 6.33 1.99
C TYR A 137 -10.96 5.13 1.12
N ILE A 138 -11.74 4.05 1.27
CA ILE A 138 -11.53 2.78 0.59
C ILE A 138 -12.85 2.33 -0.03
N ILE A 139 -12.80 1.83 -1.26
CA ILE A 139 -13.89 1.06 -1.87
C ILE A 139 -13.49 -0.39 -2.07
N ASN A 140 -14.47 -1.27 -1.93
CA ASN A 140 -14.36 -2.72 -2.15
C ASN A 140 -15.50 -3.18 -3.08
N LYS A 141 -15.16 -3.85 -4.18
CA LYS A 141 -16.15 -4.33 -5.16
C LYS A 141 -16.48 -5.82 -5.01
N PHE A 142 -15.77 -6.53 -4.10
CA PHE A 142 -16.05 -7.93 -3.77
C PHE A 142 -16.38 -8.08 -2.27
N PRO A 143 -17.56 -7.59 -1.84
CA PRO A 143 -17.93 -7.58 -0.41
C PRO A 143 -18.11 -8.98 0.18
N ASP A 144 -18.37 -9.98 -0.65
CA ASP A 144 -18.46 -11.39 -0.30
C ASP A 144 -17.11 -12.06 -0.03
N LYS A 145 -16.02 -11.32 -0.18
CA LYS A 145 -14.67 -11.80 0.07
C LYS A 145 -14.09 -11.14 1.33
N ALA A 146 -13.68 -11.95 2.29
CA ALA A 146 -12.88 -11.46 3.41
C ALA A 146 -11.45 -11.10 2.94
N TRP A 147 -10.90 -10.04 3.48
CA TRP A 147 -9.52 -9.65 3.19
C TRP A 147 -8.55 -10.29 4.19
N ILE A 148 -8.36 -11.59 4.04
CA ILE A 148 -7.57 -12.42 4.96
C ILE A 148 -6.05 -12.17 4.88
N GLY A 149 -5.56 -11.53 3.83
CA GLY A 149 -4.14 -11.35 3.54
C GLY A 149 -3.64 -12.35 2.50
N PRO A 150 -2.38 -12.27 2.08
CA PRO A 150 -1.77 -13.19 1.14
C PRO A 150 -1.45 -14.54 1.79
N GLU A 151 -1.10 -15.55 0.98
CA GLU A 151 -0.85 -16.91 1.45
C GLU A 151 0.22 -16.98 2.54
N ASP A 152 1.31 -16.24 2.40
CA ASP A 152 2.40 -16.19 3.40
C ASP A 152 1.94 -15.67 4.77
N SER A 153 0.89 -14.83 4.79
CA SER A 153 0.21 -14.44 6.04
C SER A 153 -0.77 -15.51 6.52
N VAL A 154 -1.58 -16.08 5.61
CA VAL A 154 -2.62 -17.07 5.95
C VAL A 154 -2.01 -18.34 6.52
N SER A 155 -0.91 -18.82 5.97
CA SER A 155 -0.17 -20.00 6.46
C SER A 155 0.65 -19.74 7.73
N SER A 156 0.81 -18.47 8.13
CA SER A 156 1.61 -18.12 9.30
C SER A 156 1.00 -18.64 10.60
N PRO A 157 1.84 -19.01 11.61
CA PRO A 157 1.34 -19.46 12.91
C PRO A 157 0.41 -18.46 13.59
N SER A 158 0.66 -17.15 13.42
CA SER A 158 -0.19 -16.10 14.01
C SER A 158 -1.59 -16.06 13.39
N HIS A 159 -1.70 -16.19 12.06
CA HIS A 159 -3.00 -16.25 11.39
C HIS A 159 -3.76 -17.53 11.77
N GLN A 160 -3.08 -18.68 11.74
CA GLN A 160 -3.68 -19.95 12.13
C GLN A 160 -4.18 -19.96 13.58
N GLN A 161 -3.46 -19.28 14.49
CA GLN A 161 -3.90 -19.13 15.88
C GLN A 161 -5.17 -18.25 16.00
N LEU A 162 -5.25 -17.16 15.23
CA LEU A 162 -6.46 -16.31 15.19
C LEU A 162 -7.66 -17.09 14.63
N ARG A 163 -7.45 -17.85 13.55
CA ARG A 163 -8.49 -18.71 12.96
C ARG A 163 -8.98 -19.76 13.94
N LYS A 164 -8.07 -20.45 14.64
CA LYS A 164 -8.42 -21.43 15.66
C LYS A 164 -9.23 -20.78 16.80
N ALA A 165 -8.85 -19.59 17.23
CA ALA A 165 -9.58 -18.84 18.25
C ALA A 165 -10.99 -18.50 17.78
N MET A 166 -11.16 -18.00 16.55
CA MET A 166 -12.46 -17.71 15.94
C MET A 166 -13.34 -18.96 15.89
N LEU A 167 -12.84 -20.07 15.36
CA LEU A 167 -13.59 -21.33 15.22
C LEU A 167 -13.98 -21.96 16.56
N SER A 168 -13.21 -21.70 17.61
CA SER A 168 -13.55 -22.16 18.98
C SER A 168 -14.54 -21.26 19.71
N GLY A 169 -15.07 -20.22 19.05
CA GLY A 169 -16.00 -19.25 19.66
C GLY A 169 -15.33 -18.29 20.66
N LYS A 170 -13.99 -18.21 20.66
CA LYS A 170 -13.27 -17.25 21.50
C LYS A 170 -13.50 -15.84 20.97
N GLU A 171 -13.82 -14.93 21.86
CA GLU A 171 -13.96 -13.52 21.50
C GLU A 171 -12.63 -12.95 20.97
N LEU A 172 -12.70 -12.36 19.77
CA LEU A 172 -11.60 -11.66 19.13
C LEU A 172 -11.78 -10.15 19.31
N THR A 173 -10.69 -9.43 19.47
CA THR A 173 -10.76 -7.96 19.42
C THR A 173 -11.16 -7.50 18.01
N PRO A 174 -11.72 -6.27 17.85
CA PRO A 174 -12.08 -5.73 16.54
C PRO A 174 -10.94 -5.77 15.51
N VAL A 175 -9.70 -5.55 15.95
CA VAL A 175 -8.50 -5.65 15.10
C VAL A 175 -8.25 -7.09 14.64
N GLN A 176 -8.46 -8.06 15.52
CA GLN A 176 -8.24 -9.48 15.22
C GLN A 176 -9.34 -10.05 14.32
N SER A 177 -10.59 -9.62 14.50
CA SER A 177 -11.73 -10.11 13.72
C SER A 177 -11.81 -9.48 12.32
N ASP A 178 -11.21 -8.31 12.10
CA ASP A 178 -11.29 -7.57 10.84
C ASP A 178 -10.83 -8.39 9.62
N ILE A 179 -9.86 -9.29 9.77
CA ILE A 179 -9.39 -10.14 8.67
C ILE A 179 -10.42 -11.18 8.22
N PHE A 180 -11.36 -11.53 9.07
CA PHE A 180 -12.43 -12.50 8.79
C PHE A 180 -13.77 -11.83 8.44
N LEU A 181 -13.80 -10.48 8.40
CA LEU A 181 -15.03 -9.75 8.14
C LEU A 181 -15.60 -10.09 6.75
N CYS A 182 -16.76 -10.73 6.74
CA CYS A 182 -17.51 -11.10 5.54
C CYS A 182 -19.02 -11.11 5.87
N PRO A 183 -19.88 -10.38 5.13
CA PRO A 183 -19.49 -9.45 4.06
C PRO A 183 -18.70 -8.25 4.58
N ARG A 184 -17.70 -7.83 3.79
CA ARG A 184 -16.95 -6.62 4.07
C ARG A 184 -17.67 -5.41 3.49
N PRO A 185 -17.70 -4.25 4.18
CA PRO A 185 -18.29 -3.04 3.63
C PRO A 185 -17.78 -2.70 2.23
N GLY A 186 -18.69 -2.25 1.34
CA GLY A 186 -18.31 -1.75 0.01
C GLY A 186 -17.59 -0.41 0.05
N GLU A 187 -17.76 0.33 1.17
CA GLU A 187 -17.11 1.62 1.42
C GLU A 187 -16.64 1.70 2.87
N GLU A 188 -15.44 2.22 3.06
CA GLU A 188 -14.85 2.47 4.37
C GLU A 188 -14.23 3.86 4.39
N LEU A 189 -14.52 4.64 5.44
CA LEU A 189 -13.88 5.94 5.70
C LEU A 189 -13.25 5.90 7.08
N TYR A 190 -11.99 6.29 7.17
CA TYR A 190 -11.24 6.33 8.43
C TYR A 190 -10.64 7.71 8.67
N ASP A 191 -10.74 8.17 9.91
CA ASP A 191 -9.94 9.25 10.44
C ASP A 191 -8.63 8.63 10.98
N THR A 192 -7.53 8.86 10.28
CA THR A 192 -6.22 8.29 10.61
C THR A 192 -5.43 9.17 11.58
N SER A 193 -6.08 10.18 12.17
CA SER A 193 -5.55 10.96 13.27
C SER A 193 -5.32 10.09 14.51
N LYS A 194 -4.90 10.71 15.61
CA LYS A 194 -4.62 9.99 16.85
C LYS A 194 -5.81 9.20 17.42
N ALA A 195 -7.04 9.52 17.00
CA ALA A 195 -8.25 8.91 17.52
C ALA A 195 -8.47 7.45 17.03
N ASP A 196 -8.14 7.16 15.77
CA ASP A 196 -8.29 5.80 15.20
C ASP A 196 -7.03 5.37 14.42
N LYS A 197 -5.91 5.28 15.13
CA LYS A 197 -4.63 4.84 14.53
C LYS A 197 -4.68 3.45 13.91
N LEU A 198 -5.61 2.62 14.34
CA LEU A 198 -5.75 1.25 13.86
C LEU A 198 -6.77 1.13 12.73
N GLN A 199 -7.45 2.23 12.36
CA GLN A 199 -8.47 2.23 11.30
C GLN A 199 -9.50 1.11 11.46
N ILE A 200 -10.16 1.11 12.62
CA ILE A 200 -11.20 0.14 12.98
C ILE A 200 -12.59 0.74 12.89
N LYS A 201 -12.74 2.04 13.22
CA LYS A 201 -14.02 2.72 13.20
C LYS A 201 -14.33 3.21 11.79
N ASN A 202 -15.14 2.45 11.05
CA ASN A 202 -15.65 2.90 9.75
C ASN A 202 -16.65 4.04 9.93
N LEU A 203 -16.35 5.22 9.38
CA LEU A 203 -17.13 6.46 9.47
C LEU A 203 -18.03 6.67 8.23
N ALA A 204 -18.06 5.75 7.26
CA ALA A 204 -18.80 5.93 6.01
C ALA A 204 -20.32 6.08 6.21
N ASN A 205 -20.86 5.61 7.33
CA ASN A 205 -22.27 5.73 7.67
C ASN A 205 -22.56 6.79 8.77
N ASP A 206 -21.56 7.54 9.19
CA ASP A 206 -21.73 8.59 10.20
C ASP A 206 -22.07 9.93 9.51
N PRO A 207 -23.26 10.50 9.75
CA PRO A 207 -23.70 11.74 9.10
C PRO A 207 -22.75 12.93 9.33
N HIS A 208 -22.02 12.95 10.44
CA HIS A 208 -21.06 14.02 10.72
C HIS A 208 -19.87 14.06 9.72
N TYR A 209 -19.64 12.97 9.01
CA TYR A 209 -18.58 12.86 8.01
C TYR A 209 -19.11 12.87 6.57
N ALA A 210 -20.39 13.19 6.35
CA ALA A 210 -21.01 13.14 5.02
C ALA A 210 -20.29 14.01 3.99
N ASP A 211 -19.89 15.21 4.34
CA ASP A 211 -19.18 16.12 3.42
C ASP A 211 -17.79 15.59 3.07
N VAL A 212 -17.06 15.11 4.07
CA VAL A 212 -15.74 14.47 3.86
C VAL A 212 -15.89 13.23 2.98
N LEU A 213 -16.87 12.39 3.26
CA LEU A 213 -17.13 11.18 2.47
C LEU A 213 -17.43 11.53 1.01
N ASN A 214 -18.27 12.52 0.75
CA ASN A 214 -18.62 12.94 -0.61
C ASN A 214 -17.40 13.53 -1.34
N GLU A 215 -16.56 14.30 -0.67
CA GLU A 215 -15.30 14.80 -1.23
C GLU A 215 -14.37 13.63 -1.62
N MET A 216 -14.16 12.67 -0.72
CA MET A 216 -13.27 11.54 -0.93
C MET A 216 -13.79 10.60 -2.04
N ARG A 217 -15.12 10.38 -2.10
CA ARG A 217 -15.77 9.66 -3.21
C ARG A 217 -15.48 10.32 -4.55
N LYS A 218 -15.65 11.65 -4.61
CA LYS A 218 -15.40 12.42 -5.85
C LYS A 218 -13.94 12.29 -6.28
N ILE A 219 -13.00 12.51 -5.36
CA ILE A 219 -11.56 12.41 -5.67
C ILE A 219 -11.20 11.03 -6.20
N LEU A 220 -11.66 9.97 -5.53
CA LEU A 220 -11.36 8.60 -5.94
C LEU A 220 -12.03 8.26 -7.28
N LYS A 221 -13.26 8.71 -7.49
CA LYS A 221 -13.96 8.52 -8.77
C LYS A 221 -13.23 9.22 -9.91
N ASP A 222 -12.84 10.48 -9.74
CA ASP A 222 -12.11 11.25 -10.76
C ASP A 222 -10.78 10.55 -11.12
N TRP A 223 -10.10 9.98 -10.12
CA TRP A 223 -8.88 9.21 -10.36
C TRP A 223 -9.16 7.92 -11.14
N ILE A 224 -10.19 7.14 -10.77
CA ILE A 224 -10.60 5.92 -11.47
C ILE A 224 -10.92 6.22 -12.92
N ASP A 225 -11.73 7.27 -13.17
CA ASP A 225 -12.13 7.68 -14.52
C ASP A 225 -10.91 8.12 -15.34
N SER A 226 -10.04 8.96 -14.77
CA SER A 226 -8.85 9.50 -15.45
C SER A 226 -7.80 8.45 -15.76
N THR A 227 -7.74 7.38 -14.98
CA THR A 227 -6.81 6.28 -15.17
C THR A 227 -7.39 5.10 -15.94
N LEU A 228 -8.65 5.21 -16.43
CA LEU A 228 -9.36 4.15 -17.14
C LEU A 228 -9.40 2.84 -16.34
N ASP A 229 -9.52 2.96 -15.02
CA ASP A 229 -9.60 1.79 -14.15
C ASP A 229 -10.92 1.03 -14.34
N SER A 230 -10.90 -0.27 -14.20
CA SER A 230 -12.07 -1.12 -14.42
C SER A 230 -12.12 -2.29 -13.44
N VAL A 231 -13.33 -2.64 -13.04
CA VAL A 231 -13.57 -3.90 -12.29
C VAL A 231 -13.54 -5.04 -13.31
N PRO A 232 -12.75 -6.09 -13.12
CA PRO A 232 -12.79 -7.25 -14.00
C PRO A 232 -14.10 -8.03 -13.85
N GLU A 233 -14.69 -8.47 -14.96
CA GLU A 233 -15.89 -9.32 -14.97
C GLU A 233 -15.54 -10.78 -14.63
N ASN A 234 -14.40 -11.24 -15.11
CA ASN A 234 -13.90 -12.60 -14.91
C ASN A 234 -12.49 -12.60 -14.31
N PRO A 235 -12.33 -12.15 -13.05
CA PRO A 235 -11.02 -12.05 -12.42
C PRO A 235 -10.39 -13.43 -12.25
N THR A 236 -9.06 -13.47 -12.17
CA THR A 236 -8.31 -14.66 -11.75
C THR A 236 -8.90 -15.21 -10.45
N LYS A 237 -9.16 -16.51 -10.41
CA LYS A 237 -9.69 -17.20 -9.21
C LYS A 237 -8.68 -17.20 -8.07
N ASP A 238 -9.15 -17.49 -6.87
CA ASP A 238 -8.29 -17.68 -5.71
C ASP A 238 -7.29 -18.83 -5.97
N SER A 239 -6.02 -18.61 -5.66
CA SER A 239 -4.96 -19.61 -5.82
C SER A 239 -4.89 -20.57 -4.65
N PHE A 240 -5.43 -20.15 -3.51
CA PHE A 240 -5.38 -20.91 -2.27
C PHE A 240 -6.75 -20.90 -1.59
N ASP A 241 -7.03 -21.95 -0.86
CA ASP A 241 -8.25 -22.06 -0.05
C ASP A 241 -8.21 -21.10 1.13
N HIS A 242 -9.30 -20.36 1.33
CA HIS A 242 -9.41 -19.33 2.37
C HIS A 242 -9.31 -19.87 3.80
N GLU A 243 -9.66 -21.14 4.00
CA GLU A 243 -9.68 -21.72 5.34
C GLU A 243 -8.37 -22.44 5.67
N THR A 244 -7.84 -23.17 4.74
CA THR A 244 -6.69 -24.05 4.97
C THR A 244 -5.37 -23.49 4.48
N GLY A 245 -5.40 -22.48 3.60
CA GLY A 245 -4.24 -21.99 2.88
C GLY A 245 -3.67 -22.98 1.85
N LYS A 246 -4.40 -24.07 1.56
CA LYS A 246 -3.93 -25.07 0.57
C LYS A 246 -4.10 -24.51 -0.84
N ARG A 247 -3.13 -24.79 -1.69
CA ARG A 247 -3.16 -24.40 -3.10
C ARG A 247 -4.28 -25.10 -3.86
N ILE A 248 -5.07 -24.33 -4.62
CA ILE A 248 -6.18 -24.80 -5.45
C ILE A 248 -6.05 -24.41 -6.91
N LEU A 249 -5.31 -23.33 -7.22
CA LEU A 249 -5.09 -22.90 -8.60
C LEU A 249 -3.86 -23.59 -9.19
N GLU A 250 -4.02 -24.24 -10.34
CA GLU A 250 -2.91 -24.81 -11.09
C GLU A 250 -2.07 -23.72 -11.77
N LYS A 251 -0.84 -24.05 -12.14
CA LYS A 251 0.02 -23.11 -12.89
C LYS A 251 -0.69 -22.70 -14.19
N ASN A 252 -0.59 -21.38 -14.49
CA ASN A 252 -1.09 -20.77 -15.72
C ASN A 252 -2.63 -20.67 -15.87
N GLN A 253 -3.38 -20.78 -14.78
CA GLN A 253 -4.84 -20.53 -14.80
C GLN A 253 -5.18 -19.07 -14.44
N PHE A 254 -4.37 -18.13 -14.90
CA PHE A 254 -4.63 -16.72 -14.70
C PHE A 254 -5.59 -16.20 -15.78
N SER A 255 -6.55 -15.38 -15.36
CA SER A 255 -7.44 -14.70 -16.28
C SER A 255 -6.71 -13.58 -17.03
N ASP A 256 -7.04 -13.41 -18.32
CA ASP A 256 -6.65 -12.25 -19.09
C ASP A 256 -7.48 -11.00 -18.76
N ASP A 257 -8.55 -11.15 -17.97
CA ASP A 257 -9.38 -10.08 -17.47
C ASP A 257 -8.92 -9.62 -16.10
N TYR A 258 -8.20 -8.52 -16.05
CA TYR A 258 -7.63 -7.95 -14.84
C TYR A 258 -7.95 -6.47 -14.69
N ALA A 259 -7.97 -5.97 -13.48
CA ALA A 259 -8.24 -4.57 -13.17
C ALA A 259 -7.28 -3.64 -13.94
N GLY A 260 -7.83 -2.65 -14.61
CA GLY A 260 -7.06 -1.70 -15.39
C GLY A 260 -6.43 -2.28 -16.67
N LYS A 261 -6.99 -3.36 -17.24
CA LYS A 261 -6.53 -3.94 -18.51
C LYS A 261 -6.49 -2.90 -19.64
N LYS A 262 -7.51 -2.07 -19.75
CA LYS A 262 -7.57 -0.97 -20.73
C LYS A 262 -6.48 0.07 -20.48
N ARG A 263 -6.19 0.34 -19.23
CA ARG A 263 -5.14 1.24 -18.77
C ARG A 263 -3.76 0.86 -19.34
N ARG A 264 -3.39 -0.44 -19.31
CA ARG A 264 -2.11 -0.91 -19.84
C ARG A 264 -1.92 -0.65 -21.33
N ALA A 265 -2.97 -0.82 -22.14
CA ALA A 265 -2.90 -0.58 -23.58
C ALA A 265 -2.68 0.91 -23.92
N GLU A 266 -3.23 1.82 -23.13
CA GLU A 266 -3.17 3.27 -23.38
C GLU A 266 -1.98 3.96 -22.69
N TYR A 267 -1.52 3.46 -21.55
CA TYR A 267 -0.31 4.00 -20.89
C TYR A 267 1.00 3.60 -21.56
N LEU A 268 1.00 2.56 -22.39
CA LEU A 268 2.14 2.24 -23.25
C LEU A 268 2.24 3.19 -24.44
N ILE A 269 1.14 3.87 -24.78
CA ILE A 269 1.12 4.96 -25.76
C ILE A 269 1.22 6.25 -24.94
N CYS A 270 2.45 6.77 -24.74
CA CYS A 270 2.65 8.07 -24.09
C CYS A 270 1.63 9.07 -24.59
N PRO A 271 0.79 9.68 -23.73
CA PRO A 271 0.09 10.89 -24.10
C PRO A 271 1.18 11.92 -24.42
N GLN A 272 1.19 12.41 -25.64
CA GLN A 272 2.05 13.51 -26.10
C GLN A 272 1.73 14.79 -25.34
#